data_21100a4d480e4b0d9935403bd107c6f7
#
_entry.id   21100a4d480e4b0d9935403bd107c6f7
#
_cell.length_a   1.000
_cell.length_b   1.000
_cell.length_c   1.000
_cell.angle_alpha   90.00
_cell.angle_beta   90.00
_cell.angle_gamma   90.00
#
_symmetry.space_group_name_H-M   'P 1'
#
loop_
_entity.id
_entity.type
_entity.pdbx_description
1 polymer ?
#
loop_
_entity_poly.entity_id
_entity_poly.type
_entity_poly.pdbx_seq_one_letter_code
_entity_poly.pdbx_strand_id
1 'polypeptide(L)'
;MSNNGFAVERDPLFNENNLIWMDLEMTGLEPQINRILEMAAVITDPQLNVIAEGPVVAIHQDAAILSGMDSWNTATHTRTGLVNRCLESKVTEDEAAQIFIDFFSKYVPAGKSPLCGNSIGQDRRFMARWTPRLEQFFHYRNLDVSSFKECVKRWAPEVMKKYQKTSRDRKSVV
;
A
#
# COMPACT_ATOMS: atom_id res chain seq x y z
N MET A 1 20.03 26.18 -17.52
CA MET A 1 18.58 26.00 -17.42
C MET A 1 18.29 25.56 -15.98
N SER A 2 17.75 26.48 -15.20
CA SER A 2 17.57 26.32 -13.75
C SER A 2 16.43 25.32 -13.47
N ASN A 3 16.77 24.19 -12.87
CA ASN A 3 15.80 23.22 -12.40
C ASN A 3 15.13 23.79 -11.13
N ASN A 4 14.04 24.53 -11.29
CA ASN A 4 13.17 24.92 -10.17
C ASN A 4 12.30 23.71 -9.77
N GLY A 5 12.95 22.66 -9.27
CA GLY A 5 12.26 21.64 -8.50
C GLY A 5 11.88 22.26 -7.15
N PHE A 6 10.58 22.48 -6.91
CA PHE A 6 10.10 22.81 -5.58
C PHE A 6 10.56 21.70 -4.64
N ALA A 7 11.47 22.03 -3.73
CA ALA A 7 11.88 21.11 -2.68
C ALA A 7 10.61 20.77 -1.85
N VAL A 8 10.28 19.50 -1.76
CA VAL A 8 9.19 19.05 -0.89
C VAL A 8 9.56 19.48 0.53
N GLU A 9 8.70 20.28 1.15
CA GLU A 9 8.89 20.71 2.53
C GLU A 9 8.82 19.49 3.44
N ARG A 10 9.90 19.25 4.19
CA ARG A 10 10.02 18.11 5.08
C ARG A 10 9.27 18.37 6.38
N ASP A 11 8.54 17.36 6.83
CA ASP A 11 7.90 17.38 8.15
C ASP A 11 8.97 17.36 9.27
N PRO A 12 8.75 17.98 10.43
CA PRO A 12 9.65 17.88 11.59
C PRO A 12 9.95 16.45 12.05
N LEU A 13 9.07 15.48 11.72
CA LEU A 13 9.25 14.05 12.02
C LEU A 13 9.97 13.28 10.90
N PHE A 14 10.54 13.98 9.90
CA PHE A 14 11.32 13.35 8.83
C PHE A 14 12.51 12.56 9.39
N ASN A 15 12.55 11.25 9.10
CA ASN A 15 13.61 10.37 9.59
C ASN A 15 13.84 9.21 8.61
N GLU A 16 15.10 8.85 8.38
CA GLU A 16 15.46 7.72 7.50
C GLU A 16 15.05 6.34 8.06
N ASN A 17 14.75 6.25 9.35
CA ASN A 17 14.32 5.01 10.01
C ASN A 17 12.79 4.88 10.09
N ASN A 18 12.03 5.87 9.62
CA ASN A 18 10.58 5.76 9.55
C ASN A 18 10.17 4.66 8.57
N LEU A 19 9.04 4.01 8.87
CA LEU A 19 8.51 2.87 8.13
C LEU A 19 7.28 3.28 7.33
N ILE A 20 7.24 2.88 6.06
CA ILE A 20 6.10 3.11 5.17
C ILE A 20 5.32 1.80 5.05
N TRP A 21 4.10 1.81 5.54
CA TRP A 21 3.14 0.72 5.45
C TRP A 21 2.19 0.98 4.30
N MET A 22 1.99 -0.02 3.45
CA MET A 22 1.07 0.06 2.33
C MET A 22 0.11 -1.13 2.30
N ASP A 23 -1.03 -0.88 1.71
CA ASP A 23 -2.05 -1.88 1.40
C ASP A 23 -2.68 -1.53 0.05
N LEU A 24 -2.82 -2.52 -0.81
CA LEU A 24 -3.39 -2.38 -2.15
C LEU A 24 -4.60 -3.29 -2.30
N GLU A 25 -5.66 -2.75 -2.93
CA GLU A 25 -6.76 -3.56 -3.45
C GLU A 25 -6.59 -3.76 -4.95
N MET A 26 -6.81 -4.98 -5.43
CA MET A 26 -6.60 -5.34 -6.83
C MET A 26 -7.79 -6.12 -7.41
N THR A 27 -7.86 -6.18 -8.74
CA THR A 27 -8.90 -6.97 -9.44
C THR A 27 -8.69 -8.48 -9.37
N GLY A 28 -7.57 -8.93 -8.81
CA GLY A 28 -7.18 -10.33 -8.65
C GLY A 28 -5.73 -10.45 -8.24
N LEU A 29 -5.13 -11.63 -8.37
CA LEU A 29 -3.82 -11.95 -7.79
C LEU A 29 -2.67 -12.00 -8.82
N GLU A 30 -2.97 -11.84 -10.11
CA GLU A 30 -1.97 -11.99 -11.19
C GLU A 30 -1.63 -10.62 -11.80
N PRO A 31 -0.44 -10.04 -11.48
CA PRO A 31 -0.07 -8.68 -11.91
C PRO A 31 0.01 -8.50 -13.43
N GLN A 32 0.13 -9.61 -14.21
CA GLN A 32 0.23 -9.52 -15.66
C GLN A 32 -1.10 -9.17 -16.32
N ILE A 33 -2.22 -9.48 -15.67
CA ILE A 33 -3.58 -9.31 -16.21
C ILE A 33 -4.50 -8.50 -15.29
N ASN A 34 -4.21 -8.50 -13.98
CA ASN A 34 -5.01 -7.77 -13.00
C ASN A 34 -4.46 -6.35 -12.77
N ARG A 35 -5.30 -5.47 -12.26
CA ARG A 35 -5.02 -4.04 -12.07
C ARG A 35 -5.15 -3.65 -10.60
N ILE A 36 -4.50 -2.56 -10.23
CA ILE A 36 -4.66 -1.93 -8.91
C ILE A 36 -5.96 -1.13 -8.90
N LEU A 37 -6.76 -1.29 -7.86
CA LEU A 37 -8.02 -0.57 -7.63
C LEU A 37 -7.86 0.58 -6.65
N GLU A 38 -7.15 0.34 -5.56
CA GLU A 38 -6.95 1.32 -4.49
C GLU A 38 -5.60 1.13 -3.83
N MET A 39 -5.01 2.21 -3.37
CA MET A 39 -3.81 2.23 -2.55
C MET A 39 -4.05 3.02 -1.28
N ALA A 40 -3.53 2.54 -0.17
CA ALA A 40 -3.52 3.24 1.11
C ALA A 40 -2.15 3.15 1.75
N ALA A 41 -1.80 4.12 2.59
CA ALA A 41 -0.53 4.12 3.31
C ALA A 41 -0.63 4.74 4.70
N VAL A 42 0.27 4.28 5.57
CA VAL A 42 0.52 4.87 6.90
C VAL A 42 2.02 4.97 7.11
N ILE A 43 2.48 6.02 7.77
CA ILE A 43 3.87 6.17 8.20
C ILE A 43 3.96 6.01 9.70
N THR A 44 4.90 5.18 10.15
CA THR A 44 5.22 5.04 11.57
C THR A 44 6.68 5.36 11.84
N ASP A 45 7.00 5.64 13.09
CA ASP A 45 8.38 5.57 13.58
C ASP A 45 8.84 4.10 13.73
N PRO A 46 10.11 3.83 14.07
CA PRO A 46 10.61 2.46 14.31
C PRO A 46 9.92 1.73 15.48
N GLN A 47 9.26 2.45 16.37
CA GLN A 47 8.53 1.91 17.53
C GLN A 47 7.05 1.67 17.23
N LEU A 48 6.64 1.84 15.94
CA LEU A 48 5.29 1.66 15.43
C LEU A 48 4.28 2.73 15.93
N ASN A 49 4.76 3.87 16.41
CA ASN A 49 3.88 5.01 16.63
C ASN A 49 3.50 5.62 15.28
N VAL A 50 2.22 5.82 15.04
CA VAL A 50 1.73 6.45 13.80
C VAL A 50 2.19 7.91 13.77
N ILE A 51 2.94 8.27 12.72
CA ILE A 51 3.40 9.64 12.45
C ILE A 51 2.39 10.36 11.55
N ALA A 52 1.96 9.68 10.49
CA ALA A 52 1.03 10.25 9.53
C ALA A 52 0.14 9.17 8.90
N GLU A 53 -1.14 9.47 8.78
CA GLU A 53 -2.06 8.72 7.93
C GLU A 53 -1.94 9.26 6.51
N GLY A 54 -1.69 8.36 5.56
CA GLY A 54 -1.51 8.72 4.17
C GLY A 54 -2.82 8.86 3.41
N PRO A 55 -2.73 9.21 2.13
CA PRO A 55 -3.89 9.24 1.27
C PRO A 55 -4.44 7.81 1.07
N VAL A 56 -5.75 7.74 0.83
CA VAL A 56 -6.43 6.58 0.25
C VAL A 56 -6.87 6.97 -1.15
N VAL A 57 -6.36 6.29 -2.16
CA VAL A 57 -6.52 6.69 -3.56
C VAL A 57 -7.15 5.56 -4.36
N ALA A 58 -8.40 5.74 -4.78
CA ALA A 58 -9.02 4.87 -5.77
C ALA A 58 -8.50 5.23 -7.18
N ILE A 59 -8.04 4.24 -7.91
CA ILE A 59 -7.48 4.37 -9.25
C ILE A 59 -8.57 4.13 -10.29
N HIS A 60 -8.62 4.96 -11.31
CA HIS A 60 -9.58 4.77 -12.40
C HIS A 60 -9.34 3.45 -13.11
N GLN A 61 -10.41 2.67 -13.28
CA GLN A 61 -10.40 1.46 -14.09
C GLN A 61 -11.64 1.43 -14.97
N ASP A 62 -11.47 1.02 -16.23
CA ASP A 62 -12.57 0.87 -17.16
C ASP A 62 -13.55 -0.23 -16.72
N ALA A 63 -14.83 -0.05 -17.04
CA ALA A 63 -15.89 -1.01 -16.72
C ALA A 63 -15.56 -2.44 -17.23
N ALA A 64 -14.88 -2.56 -18.37
CA ALA A 64 -14.45 -3.84 -18.93
C ALA A 64 -13.45 -4.56 -18.01
N ILE A 65 -12.51 -3.84 -17.39
CA ILE A 65 -11.55 -4.38 -16.42
C ILE A 65 -12.28 -4.84 -15.16
N LEU A 66 -13.17 -4.00 -14.63
CA LEU A 66 -13.92 -4.30 -13.41
C LEU A 66 -14.88 -5.49 -13.58
N SER A 67 -15.50 -5.62 -14.75
CA SER A 67 -16.37 -6.78 -15.06
C SER A 67 -15.60 -8.08 -15.26
N GLY A 68 -14.29 -8.02 -15.49
CA GLY A 68 -13.42 -9.19 -15.59
C GLY A 68 -12.96 -9.80 -14.26
N MET A 69 -13.33 -9.20 -13.12
CA MET A 69 -13.03 -9.75 -11.80
C MET A 69 -13.78 -11.07 -11.56
N ASP A 70 -13.17 -11.97 -10.79
CA ASP A 70 -13.86 -13.16 -10.29
C ASP A 70 -15.03 -12.80 -9.34
N SER A 71 -15.85 -13.79 -9.02
CA SER A 71 -17.06 -13.60 -8.20
C SER A 71 -16.75 -13.09 -6.79
N TRP A 72 -15.62 -13.49 -6.20
CA TRP A 72 -15.23 -13.08 -4.85
C TRP A 72 -14.80 -11.61 -4.83
N ASN A 73 -13.91 -11.21 -5.75
CA ASN A 73 -13.44 -9.83 -5.89
C ASN A 73 -14.61 -8.90 -6.25
N THR A 74 -15.47 -9.30 -7.20
CA THR A 74 -16.67 -8.54 -7.57
C THR A 74 -17.57 -8.30 -6.36
N ALA A 75 -17.92 -9.36 -5.61
CA ALA A 75 -18.79 -9.23 -4.44
C ALA A 75 -18.17 -8.36 -3.35
N THR A 76 -16.87 -8.53 -3.09
CA THR A 76 -16.15 -7.80 -2.04
C THR A 76 -16.06 -6.31 -2.38
N HIS A 77 -15.55 -5.97 -3.56
CA HIS A 77 -15.32 -4.58 -3.97
C HIS A 77 -16.62 -3.82 -4.29
N THR A 78 -17.69 -4.52 -4.71
CA THR A 78 -19.02 -3.90 -4.84
C THR A 78 -19.58 -3.56 -3.47
N ARG A 79 -19.50 -4.48 -2.51
CA ARG A 79 -19.99 -4.28 -1.14
C ARG A 79 -19.30 -3.12 -0.42
N THR A 80 -18.01 -2.90 -0.65
CA THR A 80 -17.24 -1.79 -0.08
C THR A 80 -17.43 -0.47 -0.85
N GLY A 81 -18.11 -0.49 -2.00
CA GLY A 81 -18.29 0.65 -2.88
C GLY A 81 -17.04 0.98 -3.72
N LEU A 82 -15.98 0.16 -3.66
CA LEU A 82 -14.73 0.42 -4.37
C LEU A 82 -14.93 0.42 -5.89
N VAL A 83 -15.78 -0.46 -6.42
CA VAL A 83 -16.10 -0.50 -7.86
C VAL A 83 -16.58 0.87 -8.35
N ASN A 84 -17.51 1.50 -7.62
CA ASN A 84 -18.03 2.82 -7.98
C ASN A 84 -16.94 3.90 -7.86
N ARG A 85 -16.14 3.87 -6.78
CA ARG A 85 -15.03 4.82 -6.61
C ARG A 85 -14.02 4.72 -7.75
N CYS A 86 -13.71 3.51 -8.24
CA CYS A 86 -12.81 3.32 -9.38
C CYS A 86 -13.42 3.85 -10.70
N LEU A 87 -14.71 3.66 -10.93
CA LEU A 87 -15.40 4.19 -12.12
C LEU A 87 -15.46 5.72 -12.13
N GLU A 88 -15.67 6.33 -10.97
CA GLU A 88 -15.79 7.79 -10.80
C GLU A 88 -14.42 8.49 -10.70
N SER A 89 -13.39 7.76 -10.28
CA SER A 89 -12.03 8.30 -10.18
C SER A 89 -11.53 8.77 -11.54
N LYS A 90 -10.65 9.76 -11.50
CA LYS A 90 -9.89 10.24 -12.68
C LYS A 90 -8.39 10.00 -12.50
N VAL A 91 -8.00 9.44 -11.36
CA VAL A 91 -6.60 9.22 -11.00
C VAL A 91 -6.09 7.96 -11.71
N THR A 92 -5.05 8.11 -12.50
CA THR A 92 -4.32 7.01 -13.13
C THR A 92 -3.32 6.37 -12.17
N GLU A 93 -2.76 5.20 -12.52
CA GLU A 93 -1.70 4.57 -11.72
C GLU A 93 -0.47 5.48 -11.55
N ASP A 94 -0.08 6.23 -12.60
CA ASP A 94 1.09 7.12 -12.53
C ASP A 94 0.84 8.35 -11.65
N GLU A 95 -0.36 8.93 -11.71
CA GLU A 95 -0.77 10.01 -10.82
C GLU A 95 -0.87 9.55 -9.36
N ALA A 96 -1.41 8.36 -9.12
CA ALA A 96 -1.42 7.74 -7.79
C ALA A 96 0.02 7.56 -7.28
N ALA A 97 0.93 7.02 -8.10
CA ALA A 97 2.33 6.90 -7.74
C ALA A 97 2.94 8.24 -7.33
N GLN A 98 2.65 9.32 -8.05
CA GLN A 98 3.16 10.66 -7.73
C GLN A 98 2.59 11.17 -6.40
N ILE A 99 1.28 10.99 -6.15
CA ILE A 99 0.63 11.38 -4.89
C ILE A 99 1.33 10.73 -3.68
N PHE A 100 1.62 9.42 -3.78
CA PHE A 100 2.30 8.70 -2.69
C PHE A 100 3.77 9.09 -2.56
N ILE A 101 4.51 9.28 -3.65
CA ILE A 101 5.90 9.75 -3.62
C ILE A 101 6.00 11.13 -2.95
N ASP A 102 5.11 12.05 -3.30
CA ASP A 102 5.06 13.39 -2.71
C ASP A 102 4.73 13.34 -1.21
N PHE A 103 3.81 12.45 -0.82
CA PHE A 103 3.48 12.23 0.58
C PHE A 103 4.66 11.64 1.35
N PHE A 104 5.27 10.55 0.87
CA PHE A 104 6.38 9.87 1.55
C PHE A 104 7.62 10.73 1.67
N SER A 105 7.92 11.54 0.66
CA SER A 105 9.09 12.43 0.64
C SER A 105 9.10 13.46 1.76
N LYS A 106 7.95 13.73 2.37
CA LYS A 106 7.84 14.61 3.55
C LYS A 106 8.39 13.95 4.82
N TYR A 107 8.36 12.61 4.91
CA TYR A 107 8.62 11.87 6.13
C TYR A 107 9.81 10.91 6.05
N VAL A 108 10.16 10.44 4.84
CA VAL A 108 11.19 9.40 4.64
C VAL A 108 12.02 9.71 3.39
N PRO A 109 13.36 9.59 3.43
CA PRO A 109 14.16 9.64 2.22
C PRO A 109 13.90 8.45 1.31
N ALA A 110 13.91 8.66 -0.01
CA ALA A 110 13.83 7.57 -0.99
C ALA A 110 14.91 6.50 -0.76
N GLY A 111 14.58 5.24 -0.96
CA GLY A 111 15.47 4.10 -0.81
C GLY A 111 15.75 3.66 0.63
N LYS A 112 15.12 4.27 1.65
CA LYS A 112 15.41 3.96 3.05
C LYS A 112 14.40 3.02 3.69
N SER A 113 13.11 3.31 3.62
CA SER A 113 12.10 2.42 4.20
C SER A 113 11.98 1.13 3.41
N PRO A 114 11.97 -0.04 4.08
CA PRO A 114 11.41 -1.24 3.46
C PRO A 114 9.94 -1.00 3.08
N LEU A 115 9.42 -1.77 2.15
CA LEU A 115 7.98 -1.82 1.92
C LEU A 115 7.36 -2.68 3.02
N CYS A 116 6.49 -2.08 3.86
CA CYS A 116 5.90 -2.75 5.02
C CYS A 116 4.43 -3.08 4.78
N GLY A 117 3.98 -4.26 5.22
CA GLY A 117 2.58 -4.67 5.13
C GLY A 117 2.37 -6.15 5.39
N ASN A 118 1.13 -6.62 5.27
CA ASN A 118 0.81 -8.04 5.43
C ASN A 118 0.76 -8.73 4.08
N SER A 119 1.57 -9.77 3.86
CA SER A 119 1.77 -10.42 2.54
C SER A 119 2.22 -9.43 1.46
N ILE A 120 2.94 -8.42 1.86
CA ILE A 120 3.29 -7.23 1.09
C ILE A 120 4.09 -7.54 -0.20
N GLY A 121 4.65 -8.73 -0.29
CA GLY A 121 5.31 -9.18 -1.52
C GLY A 121 4.37 -9.24 -2.71
N GLN A 122 3.08 -9.49 -2.49
CA GLN A 122 2.07 -9.47 -3.55
C GLN A 122 1.81 -8.03 -4.03
N ASP A 123 1.61 -7.11 -3.10
CA ASP A 123 1.46 -5.68 -3.41
C ASP A 123 2.67 -5.15 -4.18
N ARG A 124 3.88 -5.52 -3.75
CA ARG A 124 5.12 -5.13 -4.43
C ARG A 124 5.17 -5.60 -5.88
N ARG A 125 4.68 -6.83 -6.19
CA ARG A 125 4.61 -7.33 -7.58
C ARG A 125 3.70 -6.46 -8.45
N PHE A 126 2.57 -6.01 -7.90
CA PHE A 126 1.66 -5.08 -8.59
C PHE A 126 2.29 -3.70 -8.78
N MET A 127 2.93 -3.17 -7.74
CA MET A 127 3.63 -1.88 -7.84
C MET A 127 4.76 -1.93 -8.89
N ALA A 128 5.56 -2.97 -8.91
CA ALA A 128 6.62 -3.14 -9.89
C ALA A 128 6.08 -3.17 -11.34
N ARG A 129 4.86 -3.69 -11.54
CA ARG A 129 4.23 -3.77 -12.86
C ARG A 129 3.53 -2.47 -13.27
N TRP A 130 2.77 -1.85 -12.35
CA TRP A 130 1.85 -0.77 -12.69
C TRP A 130 2.28 0.61 -12.18
N THR A 131 3.09 0.67 -11.13
CA THR A 131 3.62 1.90 -10.54
C THR A 131 5.11 1.79 -10.23
N PRO A 132 5.97 1.48 -11.23
CA PRO A 132 7.40 1.19 -11.00
C PRO A 132 8.16 2.34 -10.36
N ARG A 133 7.77 3.60 -10.60
CA ARG A 133 8.36 4.77 -9.94
C ARG A 133 8.12 4.76 -8.43
N LEU A 134 6.92 4.36 -8.01
CA LEU A 134 6.58 4.24 -6.60
C LEU A 134 7.31 3.05 -5.96
N GLU A 135 7.38 1.92 -6.67
CA GLU A 135 8.13 0.74 -6.19
C GLU A 135 9.60 1.08 -5.95
N GLN A 136 10.24 1.85 -6.83
CA GLN A 136 11.64 2.29 -6.71
C GLN A 136 11.88 3.29 -5.56
N PHE A 137 10.84 3.89 -5.01
CA PHE A 137 10.96 4.75 -3.82
C PHE A 137 11.37 3.95 -2.57
N PHE A 138 11.01 2.68 -2.50
CA PHE A 138 11.29 1.81 -1.36
C PHE A 138 12.69 1.22 -1.41
N HIS A 139 13.20 0.86 -0.24
CA HIS A 139 14.33 -0.06 -0.14
C HIS A 139 13.93 -1.42 -0.75
N TYR A 140 14.89 -2.18 -1.30
CA TYR A 140 14.59 -3.48 -1.95
C TYR A 140 14.02 -4.56 -1.00
N ARG A 141 14.16 -4.38 0.31
CA ARG A 141 13.63 -5.30 1.32
C ARG A 141 12.17 -5.04 1.64
N ASN A 142 11.49 -6.09 2.10
CA ASN A 142 10.15 -6.01 2.67
C ASN A 142 10.20 -6.21 4.18
N LEU A 143 9.26 -5.57 4.90
CA LEU A 143 8.89 -5.93 6.25
C LEU A 143 7.50 -6.56 6.18
N ASP A 144 7.46 -7.89 6.06
CA ASP A 144 6.24 -8.65 5.83
C ASP A 144 5.70 -9.24 7.12
N VAL A 145 4.57 -8.73 7.59
CA VAL A 145 3.90 -9.19 8.81
C VAL A 145 3.48 -10.66 8.71
N SER A 146 3.12 -11.14 7.51
CA SER A 146 2.74 -12.55 7.32
C SER A 146 3.91 -13.50 7.60
N SER A 147 5.14 -13.10 7.28
CA SER A 147 6.35 -13.88 7.60
C SER A 147 6.56 -13.99 9.11
N PHE A 148 6.34 -12.90 9.88
CA PHE A 148 6.37 -12.96 11.35
C PHE A 148 5.30 -13.89 11.90
N LYS A 149 4.08 -13.85 11.37
CA LYS A 149 2.99 -14.76 11.78
C LYS A 149 3.39 -16.22 11.54
N GLU A 150 4.01 -16.53 10.42
CA GLU A 150 4.50 -17.89 10.13
C GLU A 150 5.62 -18.33 11.07
N CYS A 151 6.55 -17.43 11.44
CA CYS A 151 7.59 -17.70 12.42
C CYS A 151 6.98 -17.98 13.80
N VAL A 152 6.10 -17.09 14.27
CA VAL A 152 5.45 -17.21 15.59
C VAL A 152 4.59 -18.48 15.67
N LYS A 153 3.85 -18.82 14.62
CA LYS A 153 3.05 -20.03 14.55
C LYS A 153 3.89 -21.30 14.77
N ARG A 154 5.12 -21.34 14.23
CA ARG A 154 6.01 -22.51 14.32
C ARG A 154 6.87 -22.53 15.58
N TRP A 155 7.40 -21.38 15.97
CA TRP A 155 8.45 -21.31 16.99
C TRP A 155 8.01 -20.72 18.32
N ALA A 156 6.83 -20.07 18.36
CA ALA A 156 6.24 -19.51 19.56
C ALA A 156 4.70 -19.65 19.56
N PRO A 157 4.15 -20.88 19.40
CA PRO A 157 2.70 -21.08 19.22
C PRO A 157 1.84 -20.54 20.36
N GLU A 158 2.40 -20.45 21.58
CA GLU A 158 1.69 -19.88 22.73
C GLU A 158 1.41 -18.37 22.55
N VAL A 159 2.26 -17.66 21.83
CA VAL A 159 2.02 -16.24 21.46
C VAL A 159 0.87 -16.16 20.45
N MET A 160 0.84 -17.07 19.45
CA MET A 160 -0.25 -17.11 18.47
C MET A 160 -1.61 -17.39 19.09
N LYS A 161 -1.71 -18.24 20.13
CA LYS A 161 -2.97 -18.52 20.85
C LYS A 161 -3.54 -17.25 21.51
N LYS A 162 -2.70 -16.29 21.89
CA LYS A 162 -3.12 -15.02 22.49
C LYS A 162 -3.46 -13.96 21.44
N TYR A 163 -3.11 -14.18 20.17
CA TYR A 163 -3.40 -13.23 19.10
C TYR A 163 -4.90 -13.23 18.77
N GLN A 164 -5.52 -12.10 18.98
CA GLN A 164 -6.92 -11.85 18.59
C GLN A 164 -6.96 -10.71 17.59
N LYS A 165 -7.54 -10.95 16.41
CA LYS A 165 -7.83 -9.88 15.46
C LYS A 165 -8.83 -8.91 16.08
N THR A 166 -8.44 -7.64 16.18
CA THR A 166 -9.35 -6.57 16.58
C THR A 166 -10.33 -6.25 15.45
N SER A 167 -11.39 -5.48 15.75
CA SER A 167 -12.32 -5.03 14.70
C SER A 167 -11.66 -4.08 13.69
N ARG A 168 -10.56 -3.41 14.08
CA ARG A 168 -9.73 -2.60 13.17
C ARG A 168 -8.96 -3.47 12.16
N ASP A 169 -8.49 -4.64 12.57
CA ASP A 169 -7.76 -5.56 11.69
C ASP A 169 -8.66 -6.26 10.65
N ARG A 170 -9.97 -6.13 10.77
CA ARG A 170 -10.94 -6.72 9.83
C ARG A 170 -11.39 -5.77 8.73
N LYS A 171 -11.14 -4.48 8.93
CA LYS A 171 -11.17 -3.50 7.86
C LYS A 171 -9.73 -3.46 7.38
N SER A 172 -9.48 -3.79 6.11
CA SER A 172 -8.25 -3.35 5.46
C SER A 172 -8.03 -1.88 5.81
N VAL A 173 -6.82 -1.39 5.77
CA VAL A 173 -6.49 0.00 6.14
C VAL A 173 -7.29 1.01 5.32
N VAL A 174 -8.17 0.52 4.48
CA VAL A 174 -9.16 1.21 3.68
C VAL A 174 -10.55 1.07 4.30
#